data_66a9eebbdc15aaee574ec4a2237877b3
#
_entry.id   66a9eebbdc15aaee574ec4a2237877b3
#
_cell.length_a   1.000
_cell.length_b   1.000
_cell.length_c   1.000
_cell.angle_alpha   90.00
_cell.angle_beta   90.00
_cell.angle_gamma   90.00
#
_symmetry.space_group_name_H-M   'P 1'
#
loop_
_entity.id
_entity.type
_entity.pdbx_description
1 polymer ?
#
loop_
_entity_poly.entity_id
_entity_poly.type
_entity_poly.pdbx_seq_one_letter_code
_entity_poly.pdbx_strand_id
1 'polypeptide(L)'
;DIRMMQSVFRKGIKLLNGLVEAGSTKAKGLVEQFDVKQASKDFKSYFFAKKNQDGFELKRKIFSKTHKLAKKIVSAVDKVKSTIKSYDLPWNYKRDLDQLTDVAPELLGQIAHFIRHQEVAPEKLLSLHAGEVKCISKGKVGKPYEFGRRFFASRLPGNYVMAFTGESCDLEDAHSMDIALKDYQDIFKQFPDSVAGDQGFWSRHNLKACKGITEIGITPRGHKNWKVSEDKVEELTTRRSKVEPIIGHLKRRGMGKSRMKSDQTTKLKGQLSALSLNLVRLARDLRGGDLK
;
A
#
# COMPACT_ATOMS: atom_id res chain seq x y z
N ASP A 1 14.55 -6.13 -1.24
CA ASP A 1 15.46 -5.72 -0.14
C ASP A 1 16.70 -4.98 -0.64
N ILE A 2 17.42 -5.48 -1.66
CA ILE A 2 18.61 -4.77 -2.18
C ILE A 2 18.27 -3.36 -2.68
N ARG A 3 17.13 -3.16 -3.35
CA ARG A 3 16.68 -1.85 -3.82
C ARG A 3 16.32 -0.91 -2.66
N MET A 4 15.77 -1.44 -1.59
CA MET A 4 15.46 -0.65 -0.39
C MET A 4 16.74 -0.22 0.31
N MET A 5 17.72 -1.12 0.50
CA MET A 5 19.04 -0.77 1.02
C MET A 5 19.76 0.27 0.15
N GLN A 6 19.66 0.14 -1.18
CA GLN A 6 20.19 1.15 -2.11
C GLN A 6 19.49 2.51 -1.93
N SER A 7 18.18 2.51 -1.71
CA SER A 7 17.42 3.73 -1.45
C SER A 7 17.84 4.38 -0.14
N VAL A 8 18.00 3.60 0.94
CA VAL A 8 18.55 4.06 2.23
C VAL A 8 19.90 4.74 2.03
N PHE A 9 20.83 4.06 1.35
CA PHE A 9 22.16 4.60 1.09
C PHE A 9 22.10 5.92 0.30
N ARG A 10 21.37 5.96 -0.82
CA ARG A 10 21.25 7.17 -1.66
C ARG A 10 20.62 8.35 -0.92
N LYS A 11 19.60 8.09 -0.10
CA LYS A 11 18.97 9.15 0.71
C LYS A 11 19.91 9.69 1.76
N GLY A 12 20.67 8.82 2.43
CA GLY A 12 21.64 9.24 3.42
C GLY A 12 22.77 10.09 2.79
N ILE A 13 23.33 9.66 1.67
CA ILE A 13 24.33 10.45 0.93
C ILE A 13 23.76 11.80 0.48
N LYS A 14 22.55 11.82 -0.07
CA LYS A 14 21.88 13.07 -0.49
C LYS A 14 21.72 14.03 0.69
N LEU A 15 21.27 13.51 1.84
CA LEU A 15 21.05 14.31 3.05
C LEU A 15 22.38 14.89 3.56
N LEU A 16 23.42 14.06 3.65
CA LEU A 16 24.74 14.52 4.09
C LEU A 16 25.34 15.56 3.13
N ASN A 17 25.20 15.38 1.80
CA ASN A 17 25.65 16.38 0.83
C ASN A 17 24.88 17.70 0.96
N GLY A 18 23.56 17.66 1.17
CA GLY A 18 22.80 18.88 1.42
C GLY A 18 23.25 19.64 2.66
N LEU A 19 23.68 18.90 3.71
CA LEU A 19 24.29 19.53 4.89
C LEU A 19 25.68 20.12 4.61
N VAL A 20 26.48 19.48 3.75
CA VAL A 20 27.78 20.01 3.30
C VAL A 20 27.57 21.33 2.53
N GLU A 21 26.61 21.35 1.61
CA GLU A 21 26.23 22.55 0.85
C GLU A 21 25.74 23.67 1.79
N ALA A 22 25.08 23.31 2.89
CA ALA A 22 24.67 24.26 3.94
C ALA A 22 25.81 24.64 4.91
N GLY A 23 27.03 24.20 4.68
CA GLY A 23 28.22 24.59 5.45
C GLY A 23 28.63 23.66 6.60
N SER A 24 28.04 22.46 6.70
CA SER A 24 28.37 21.52 7.78
C SER A 24 29.71 20.80 7.55
N THR A 25 30.75 21.16 8.29
CA THR A 25 32.06 20.48 8.26
C THR A 25 31.97 19.04 8.78
N LYS A 26 31.12 18.78 9.77
CA LYS A 26 30.87 17.45 10.31
C LYS A 26 30.27 16.51 9.25
N ALA A 27 29.31 16.98 8.46
CA ALA A 27 28.74 16.20 7.38
C ALA A 27 29.77 15.91 6.27
N LYS A 28 30.67 16.84 5.96
CA LYS A 28 31.75 16.65 5.00
C LYS A 28 32.63 15.46 5.37
N GLY A 29 33.17 15.42 6.59
CA GLY A 29 33.97 14.31 7.06
C GLY A 29 33.25 12.96 7.12
N LEU A 30 31.90 12.96 7.23
CA LEU A 30 31.09 11.75 7.16
C LEU A 30 30.91 11.27 5.71
N VAL A 31 30.68 12.17 4.75
CA VAL A 31 30.51 11.84 3.32
C VAL A 31 31.77 11.20 2.76
N GLU A 32 32.95 11.74 3.11
CA GLU A 32 34.24 11.25 2.65
C GLU A 32 34.53 9.78 3.03
N GLN A 33 33.83 9.23 4.01
CA GLN A 33 33.93 7.82 4.41
C GLN A 33 33.22 6.85 3.44
N PHE A 34 32.49 7.36 2.45
CA PHE A 34 31.68 6.53 1.53
C PHE A 34 32.17 6.62 0.08
N ASP A 35 32.59 5.49 -0.47
CA ASP A 35 32.85 5.38 -1.91
C ASP A 35 31.55 5.13 -2.65
N VAL A 36 30.90 6.24 -3.06
CA VAL A 36 29.61 6.23 -3.79
C VAL A 36 29.75 5.59 -5.16
N LYS A 37 30.92 5.74 -5.84
CA LYS A 37 31.17 5.16 -7.15
C LYS A 37 31.24 3.63 -7.05
N GLN A 38 31.99 3.11 -6.07
CA GLN A 38 32.09 1.67 -5.84
C GLN A 38 30.76 1.06 -5.41
N ALA A 39 30.02 1.72 -4.52
CA ALA A 39 28.67 1.28 -4.13
C ALA A 39 27.75 1.17 -5.36
N SER A 40 27.80 2.13 -6.26
CA SER A 40 27.01 2.12 -7.50
C SER A 40 27.39 0.97 -8.44
N LYS A 41 28.68 0.66 -8.55
CA LYS A 41 29.16 -0.52 -9.32
C LYS A 41 28.68 -1.83 -8.70
N ASP A 42 28.76 -1.98 -7.39
CA ASP A 42 28.30 -3.16 -6.65
C ASP A 42 26.80 -3.39 -6.88
N PHE A 43 25.97 -2.35 -6.81
CA PHE A 43 24.53 -2.45 -7.09
C PHE A 43 24.26 -2.93 -8.53
N LYS A 44 24.97 -2.39 -9.52
CA LYS A 44 24.86 -2.84 -10.91
C LYS A 44 25.24 -4.32 -11.03
N SER A 45 26.38 -4.71 -10.47
CA SER A 45 26.86 -6.09 -10.51
C SER A 45 25.88 -7.09 -9.90
N TYR A 46 25.16 -6.72 -8.84
CA TYR A 46 24.10 -7.56 -8.28
C TYR A 46 22.99 -7.90 -9.29
N PHE A 47 22.54 -6.93 -10.06
CA PHE A 47 21.45 -7.14 -11.03
C PHE A 47 21.91 -7.87 -12.29
N PHE A 48 23.16 -7.70 -12.68
CA PHE A 48 23.72 -8.32 -13.89
C PHE A 48 24.48 -9.64 -13.62
N ALA A 49 24.56 -10.09 -12.37
CA ALA A 49 25.19 -11.36 -12.04
C ALA A 49 24.48 -12.54 -12.71
N LYS A 50 25.27 -13.45 -13.29
CA LYS A 50 24.78 -14.65 -14.01
C LYS A 50 23.90 -15.52 -13.09
N LYS A 51 23.07 -16.35 -13.71
CA LYS A 51 22.22 -17.34 -13.01
C LYS A 51 22.94 -18.69 -12.87
N ASN A 52 24.15 -18.66 -12.31
CA ASN A 52 24.97 -19.83 -11.98
C ASN A 52 25.48 -19.71 -10.55
N GLN A 53 26.23 -20.71 -10.07
CA GLN A 53 26.74 -20.76 -8.70
C GLN A 53 27.55 -19.50 -8.35
N ASP A 54 28.52 -19.13 -9.18
CA ASP A 54 29.38 -17.95 -8.96
C ASP A 54 28.54 -16.66 -8.88
N GLY A 55 27.51 -16.53 -9.71
CA GLY A 55 26.61 -15.39 -9.69
C GLY A 55 25.76 -15.33 -8.42
N PHE A 56 25.37 -16.47 -7.85
CA PHE A 56 24.64 -16.51 -6.57
C PHE A 56 25.54 -16.11 -5.41
N GLU A 57 26.79 -16.60 -5.39
CA GLU A 57 27.76 -16.21 -4.38
C GLU A 57 28.10 -14.73 -4.45
N LEU A 58 28.31 -14.20 -5.66
CA LEU A 58 28.52 -12.77 -5.89
C LEU A 58 27.33 -11.95 -5.34
N LYS A 59 26.09 -12.33 -5.65
CA LYS A 59 24.89 -11.67 -5.12
C LYS A 59 24.85 -11.69 -3.60
N ARG A 60 25.13 -12.83 -2.97
CA ARG A 60 25.16 -12.97 -1.51
C ARG A 60 26.20 -12.05 -0.88
N LYS A 61 27.40 -11.99 -1.47
CA LYS A 61 28.48 -11.10 -1.03
C LYS A 61 28.10 -9.63 -1.14
N ILE A 62 27.56 -9.22 -2.31
CA ILE A 62 27.10 -7.83 -2.53
C ILE A 62 25.94 -7.49 -1.59
N PHE A 63 25.00 -8.40 -1.37
CA PHE A 63 23.88 -8.18 -0.47
C PHE A 63 24.35 -7.87 0.96
N SER A 64 25.26 -8.69 1.51
CA SER A 64 25.82 -8.47 2.84
C SER A 64 26.64 -7.18 2.92
N LYS A 65 27.44 -6.88 1.87
CA LYS A 65 28.21 -5.62 1.79
C LYS A 65 27.29 -4.40 1.77
N THR A 66 26.20 -4.47 0.99
CA THR A 66 25.19 -3.41 0.89
C THR A 66 24.48 -3.18 2.23
N HIS A 67 24.15 -4.25 2.95
CA HIS A 67 23.56 -4.14 4.28
C HIS A 67 24.48 -3.40 5.25
N LYS A 68 25.77 -3.77 5.30
CA LYS A 68 26.78 -3.08 6.13
C LYS A 68 26.89 -1.60 5.75
N LEU A 69 26.86 -1.29 4.45
CA LEU A 69 26.95 0.08 3.95
C LEU A 69 25.71 0.90 4.35
N ALA A 70 24.50 0.31 4.22
CA ALA A 70 23.26 0.93 4.63
C ALA A 70 23.22 1.20 6.15
N LYS A 71 23.74 0.30 6.98
CA LYS A 71 23.88 0.54 8.42
C LYS A 71 24.84 1.70 8.72
N LYS A 72 25.97 1.75 8.03
CA LYS A 72 26.96 2.84 8.21
C LYS A 72 26.36 4.20 7.87
N ILE A 73 25.60 4.32 6.78
CA ILE A 73 25.01 5.59 6.38
C ILE A 73 23.90 6.04 7.35
N VAL A 74 23.07 5.12 7.86
CA VAL A 74 22.07 5.44 8.89
C VAL A 74 22.76 5.96 10.16
N SER A 75 23.82 5.29 10.62
CA SER A 75 24.60 5.76 11.77
C SER A 75 25.28 7.12 11.52
N ALA A 76 25.75 7.38 10.29
CA ALA A 76 26.32 8.68 9.95
C ALA A 76 25.29 9.80 9.97
N VAL A 77 24.07 9.54 9.47
CA VAL A 77 22.95 10.49 9.51
C VAL A 77 22.51 10.75 10.95
N ASP A 78 22.45 9.73 11.80
CA ASP A 78 22.08 9.88 13.20
C ASP A 78 23.04 10.80 13.97
N LYS A 79 24.34 10.73 13.68
CA LYS A 79 25.36 11.62 14.27
C LYS A 79 25.17 13.11 13.95
N VAL A 80 24.45 13.44 12.90
CA VAL A 80 24.15 14.82 12.49
C VAL A 80 22.68 15.20 12.67
N LYS A 81 21.84 14.27 13.17
CA LYS A 81 20.38 14.48 13.35
C LYS A 81 20.06 15.74 14.16
N SER A 82 20.76 15.98 15.27
CA SER A 82 20.56 17.18 16.10
C SER A 82 20.94 18.46 15.38
N THR A 83 21.98 18.40 14.57
CA THR A 83 22.52 19.54 13.80
C THR A 83 21.59 19.91 12.62
N ILE A 84 20.85 18.93 12.08
CA ILE A 84 19.93 19.16 10.92
C ILE A 84 18.88 20.22 11.22
N LYS A 85 18.41 20.27 12.48
CA LYS A 85 17.38 21.24 12.91
C LYS A 85 17.86 22.71 12.83
N SER A 86 19.17 22.94 12.86
CA SER A 86 19.76 24.29 12.76
C SER A 86 19.94 24.76 11.31
N TYR A 87 19.69 23.90 10.33
CA TYR A 87 19.75 24.25 8.89
C TYR A 87 18.35 24.34 8.29
N ASP A 88 18.14 25.35 7.47
CA ASP A 88 16.89 25.48 6.70
C ASP A 88 16.94 24.59 5.46
N LEU A 89 16.67 23.30 5.67
CA LEU A 89 16.64 22.32 4.59
C LEU A 89 15.24 22.19 4.00
N PRO A 90 15.12 22.00 2.68
CA PRO A 90 13.84 21.74 2.02
C PRO A 90 13.09 20.57 2.65
N TRP A 91 11.75 20.62 2.60
CA TRP A 91 10.87 19.63 3.23
C TRP A 91 11.17 18.17 2.87
N ASN A 92 11.66 17.91 1.65
CA ASN A 92 12.04 16.58 1.21
C ASN A 92 13.24 16.00 1.98
N TYR A 93 14.12 16.85 2.53
CA TYR A 93 15.21 16.39 3.40
C TYR A 93 14.69 15.99 4.79
N LYS A 94 13.69 16.69 5.32
CA LYS A 94 13.02 16.32 6.58
C LYS A 94 12.40 14.93 6.47
N ARG A 95 11.63 14.70 5.40
CA ARG A 95 11.03 13.39 5.12
C ARG A 95 12.09 12.29 4.93
N ASP A 96 13.18 12.57 4.19
CA ASP A 96 14.26 11.60 4.00
C ASP A 96 14.96 11.31 5.34
N LEU A 97 15.09 12.29 6.24
CA LEU A 97 15.59 12.11 7.60
C LEU A 97 14.68 11.16 8.40
N ASP A 98 13.37 11.43 8.47
CA ASP A 98 12.42 10.59 9.20
C ASP A 98 12.48 9.14 8.71
N GLN A 99 12.54 8.92 7.39
CA GLN A 99 12.67 7.58 6.83
C GLN A 99 13.99 6.90 7.21
N LEU A 100 15.08 7.65 7.30
CA LEU A 100 16.39 7.11 7.66
C LEU A 100 16.54 6.84 9.16
N THR A 101 15.85 7.60 10.00
CA THR A 101 15.94 7.46 11.47
C THR A 101 14.90 6.53 12.05
N ASP A 102 13.70 6.50 11.49
CA ASP A 102 12.56 5.79 12.08
C ASP A 102 12.27 4.46 11.34
N VAL A 103 12.34 4.45 10.02
CA VAL A 103 11.96 3.27 9.21
C VAL A 103 13.19 2.40 8.83
N ALA A 104 14.31 3.04 8.48
CA ALA A 104 15.47 2.28 8.00
C ALA A 104 16.10 1.35 9.05
N PRO A 105 16.16 1.68 10.36
CA PRO A 105 16.66 0.76 11.38
C PRO A 105 15.87 -0.55 11.45
N GLU A 106 14.55 -0.49 11.43
CA GLU A 106 13.66 -1.66 11.42
C GLU A 106 13.90 -2.50 10.16
N LEU A 107 13.87 -1.87 8.98
CA LEU A 107 14.18 -2.54 7.71
C LEU A 107 15.51 -3.27 7.75
N LEU A 108 16.57 -2.61 8.24
CA LEU A 108 17.91 -3.20 8.31
C LEU A 108 17.99 -4.30 9.37
N GLY A 109 17.22 -4.22 10.44
CA GLY A 109 17.04 -5.31 11.42
C GLY A 109 16.42 -6.55 10.79
N GLN A 110 15.33 -6.38 10.03
CA GLN A 110 14.66 -7.47 9.31
C GLN A 110 15.57 -8.10 8.24
N ILE A 111 16.38 -7.31 7.55
CA ILE A 111 17.38 -7.81 6.60
C ILE A 111 18.50 -8.56 7.31
N ALA A 112 18.93 -8.10 8.49
CA ALA A 112 19.92 -8.82 9.30
C ALA A 112 19.39 -10.17 9.79
N HIS A 113 18.11 -10.26 10.15
CA HIS A 113 17.45 -11.51 10.48
C HIS A 113 17.49 -12.48 9.28
N PHE A 114 17.09 -12.02 8.09
CA PHE A 114 17.18 -12.82 6.87
C PHE A 114 18.60 -13.30 6.55
N ILE A 115 19.61 -12.44 6.72
CA ILE A 115 21.01 -12.83 6.47
C ILE A 115 21.46 -13.96 7.41
N ARG A 116 21.01 -13.96 8.68
CA ARG A 116 21.40 -14.96 9.68
C ARG A 116 20.64 -16.26 9.55
N HIS A 117 19.31 -16.15 9.40
CA HIS A 117 18.39 -17.29 9.53
C HIS A 117 17.88 -17.81 8.19
N GLN A 118 18.07 -17.09 7.09
CA GLN A 118 17.51 -17.35 5.75
C GLN A 118 15.97 -17.38 5.76
N GLU A 119 15.36 -16.76 6.77
CA GLU A 119 13.90 -16.67 6.96
C GLU A 119 13.45 -15.22 6.84
N VAL A 120 12.26 -15.04 6.27
CA VAL A 120 11.64 -13.71 6.17
C VAL A 120 11.14 -13.31 7.55
N ALA A 121 11.56 -12.14 8.03
CA ALA A 121 11.08 -11.63 9.31
C ALA A 121 9.55 -11.45 9.30
N PRO A 122 8.87 -11.71 10.43
CA PRO A 122 7.46 -11.36 10.59
C PRO A 122 7.24 -9.86 10.30
N GLU A 123 6.04 -9.51 9.86
CA GLU A 123 5.65 -8.11 9.57
C GLU A 123 6.66 -7.34 8.68
N LYS A 124 7.21 -8.06 7.68
CA LYS A 124 8.25 -7.52 6.80
C LYS A 124 7.85 -6.20 6.17
N LEU A 125 8.70 -5.18 6.36
CA LEU A 125 8.59 -3.91 5.65
C LEU A 125 8.78 -4.10 4.14
N LEU A 126 7.82 -3.62 3.36
CA LEU A 126 7.80 -3.76 1.91
C LEU A 126 8.16 -2.48 1.18
N SER A 127 8.14 -1.36 1.88
CA SER A 127 8.44 -0.04 1.32
C SER A 127 9.10 0.86 2.37
N LEU A 128 10.16 1.54 1.97
CA LEU A 128 10.79 2.58 2.80
C LEU A 128 9.96 3.86 2.88
N HIS A 129 9.05 4.08 1.93
CA HIS A 129 8.25 5.31 1.81
C HIS A 129 6.86 5.19 2.43
N ALA A 130 6.37 3.97 2.56
CA ALA A 130 5.05 3.64 3.06
C ALA A 130 5.19 2.33 3.85
N GLY A 131 5.60 2.45 5.11
CA GLY A 131 5.87 1.30 6.00
C GLY A 131 4.62 0.44 6.23
N GLU A 132 3.44 1.07 6.16
CA GLU A 132 2.14 0.45 6.31
C GLU A 132 1.71 -0.43 5.13
N VAL A 133 2.41 -0.40 3.99
CA VAL A 133 2.10 -1.25 2.83
C VAL A 133 2.24 -2.73 3.19
N LYS A 134 1.18 -3.50 2.97
CA LYS A 134 1.13 -4.94 3.23
C LYS A 134 1.17 -5.75 1.93
N CYS A 135 1.56 -7.02 2.07
CA CYS A 135 1.48 -8.01 1.02
C CYS A 135 0.09 -8.66 1.03
N ILE A 136 -0.62 -8.54 -0.07
CA ILE A 136 -1.98 -9.05 -0.22
C ILE A 136 -1.93 -10.30 -1.09
N SER A 137 -2.23 -11.46 -0.53
CA SER A 137 -2.38 -12.70 -1.29
C SER A 137 -3.68 -12.68 -2.10
N LYS A 138 -3.59 -13.03 -3.38
CA LYS A 138 -4.74 -13.06 -4.31
C LYS A 138 -5.15 -14.48 -4.72
N GLY A 139 -4.37 -15.48 -4.39
CA GLY A 139 -4.64 -16.86 -4.81
C GLY A 139 -4.68 -17.07 -6.33
N LYS A 140 -4.18 -16.13 -7.13
CA LYS A 140 -4.20 -16.20 -8.60
C LYS A 140 -2.90 -16.79 -9.14
N VAL A 141 -3.00 -17.74 -10.08
CA VAL A 141 -1.85 -18.26 -10.80
C VAL A 141 -1.15 -17.13 -11.56
N GLY A 142 0.16 -17.04 -11.47
CA GLY A 142 1.00 -16.06 -12.18
C GLY A 142 1.18 -14.70 -11.48
N LYS A 143 0.25 -14.27 -10.62
CA LYS A 143 0.38 -13.07 -9.78
C LYS A 143 -0.25 -13.31 -8.41
N PRO A 144 0.40 -14.15 -7.58
CA PRO A 144 -0.17 -14.55 -6.30
C PRO A 144 -0.22 -13.42 -5.26
N TYR A 145 0.61 -12.40 -5.41
CA TYR A 145 0.73 -11.30 -4.46
C TYR A 145 0.54 -9.94 -5.11
N GLU A 146 -0.15 -9.05 -4.42
CA GLU A 146 -0.18 -7.62 -4.68
C GLU A 146 0.34 -6.87 -3.45
N PHE A 147 0.91 -5.69 -3.67
CA PHE A 147 1.45 -4.85 -2.61
C PHE A 147 0.72 -3.52 -2.62
N GLY A 148 0.29 -3.07 -1.46
CA GLY A 148 -0.40 -1.81 -1.34
C GLY A 148 -1.51 -1.82 -0.31
N ARG A 149 -2.55 -1.06 -0.59
CA ARG A 149 -3.76 -0.90 0.22
C ARG A 149 -4.95 -1.49 -0.51
N ARG A 150 -5.80 -2.21 0.21
CA ARG A 150 -7.11 -2.65 -0.31
C ARG A 150 -8.08 -1.49 -0.32
N PHE A 151 -8.80 -1.37 -1.45
CA PHE A 151 -9.96 -0.54 -1.59
C PHE A 151 -11.18 -1.40 -1.89
N PHE A 152 -12.28 -1.04 -1.30
CA PHE A 152 -13.58 -1.64 -1.52
C PHE A 152 -14.42 -0.66 -2.34
N ALA A 153 -15.31 -1.19 -3.15
CA ALA A 153 -16.22 -0.40 -3.94
C ALA A 153 -17.64 -0.95 -3.80
N SER A 154 -18.56 -0.10 -3.41
CA SER A 154 -19.99 -0.39 -3.40
C SER A 154 -20.65 0.31 -4.57
N ARG A 155 -21.51 -0.42 -5.29
CA ARG A 155 -22.38 0.14 -6.31
C ARG A 155 -23.70 0.55 -5.67
N LEU A 156 -24.05 1.80 -5.87
CA LEU A 156 -25.30 2.41 -5.43
C LEU A 156 -26.32 2.46 -6.57
N PRO A 157 -27.59 2.75 -6.28
CA PRO A 157 -28.60 3.07 -7.32
C PRO A 157 -28.08 4.11 -8.31
N GLY A 158 -28.54 4.12 -9.54
CA GLY A 158 -28.02 5.00 -10.60
C GLY A 158 -26.60 4.67 -11.07
N ASN A 159 -26.03 3.55 -10.60
CA ASN A 159 -24.63 3.15 -10.83
C ASN A 159 -23.59 4.10 -10.23
N TYR A 160 -23.94 4.93 -9.28
CA TYR A 160 -23.01 5.68 -8.49
C TYR A 160 -22.12 4.73 -7.66
N VAL A 161 -20.99 5.21 -7.21
CA VAL A 161 -19.99 4.39 -6.54
C VAL A 161 -19.57 5.05 -5.24
N MET A 162 -19.58 4.26 -4.19
CA MET A 162 -18.92 4.59 -2.93
C MET A 162 -17.65 3.74 -2.82
N ALA A 163 -16.50 4.37 -2.58
CA ALA A 163 -15.23 3.67 -2.38
C ALA A 163 -14.71 3.97 -0.98
N PHE A 164 -14.35 2.93 -0.28
CA PHE A 164 -13.83 3.01 1.08
C PHE A 164 -12.60 2.12 1.27
N THR A 165 -11.89 2.34 2.35
CA THR A 165 -10.73 1.56 2.77
C THR A 165 -10.61 1.62 4.28
N GLY A 166 -10.08 0.58 4.90
CA GLY A 166 -9.87 0.55 6.34
C GLY A 166 -8.67 1.39 6.79
N GLU A 167 -8.48 1.48 8.10
CA GLU A 167 -7.26 2.05 8.66
C GLU A 167 -6.05 1.19 8.30
N SER A 168 -6.13 -0.13 8.44
CA SER A 168 -5.10 -1.05 7.94
C SER A 168 -5.14 -1.19 6.42
N CYS A 169 -3.97 -1.33 5.81
CA CYS A 169 -3.81 -1.55 4.37
C CYS A 169 -4.34 -2.91 3.90
N ASP A 170 -4.36 -3.90 4.78
CA ASP A 170 -4.71 -5.30 4.53
C ASP A 170 -6.09 -5.69 5.07
N LEU A 171 -6.95 -4.70 5.41
CA LEU A 171 -8.31 -4.98 5.83
C LEU A 171 -8.95 -6.06 4.94
N GLU A 172 -9.37 -7.14 5.56
CA GLU A 172 -9.97 -8.27 4.84
C GLU A 172 -11.44 -8.03 4.51
N ASP A 173 -11.90 -8.63 3.42
CA ASP A 173 -13.31 -8.61 3.02
C ASP A 173 -14.23 -9.03 4.19
N ALA A 174 -13.76 -10.02 4.97
CA ALA A 174 -14.46 -10.57 6.14
C ALA A 174 -14.69 -9.58 7.30
N HIS A 175 -14.03 -8.43 7.31
CA HIS A 175 -14.07 -7.42 8.38
C HIS A 175 -14.31 -6.00 7.86
N SER A 176 -14.92 -5.84 6.69
CA SER A 176 -15.01 -4.54 6.01
C SER A 176 -16.45 -4.00 5.87
N MET A 177 -17.47 -4.80 6.19
CA MET A 177 -18.86 -4.41 5.96
C MET A 177 -19.33 -3.32 6.92
N ASP A 178 -18.86 -3.32 8.15
CA ASP A 178 -19.15 -2.28 9.16
C ASP A 178 -18.68 -0.90 8.69
N ILE A 179 -17.51 -0.81 8.07
CA ILE A 179 -16.98 0.45 7.50
C ILE A 179 -17.87 0.89 6.33
N ALA A 180 -18.20 -0.03 5.42
CA ALA A 180 -19.06 0.28 4.28
C ALA A 180 -20.44 0.79 4.70
N LEU A 181 -21.03 0.14 5.70
CA LEU A 181 -22.34 0.52 6.22
C LEU A 181 -22.31 1.85 7.00
N LYS A 182 -21.24 2.08 7.75
CA LYS A 182 -21.03 3.36 8.42
C LYS A 182 -20.89 4.50 7.42
N ASP A 183 -20.06 4.35 6.39
CA ASP A 183 -19.90 5.35 5.33
C ASP A 183 -21.23 5.60 4.61
N TYR A 184 -22.01 4.54 4.35
CA TYR A 184 -23.34 4.67 3.75
C TYR A 184 -24.29 5.46 4.66
N GLN A 185 -24.34 5.12 5.96
CA GLN A 185 -25.18 5.80 6.94
C GLN A 185 -24.76 7.26 7.15
N ASP A 186 -23.48 7.56 7.10
CA ASP A 186 -22.96 8.94 7.22
C ASP A 186 -23.40 9.80 6.03
N ILE A 187 -23.51 9.22 4.83
CA ILE A 187 -23.93 9.91 3.61
C ILE A 187 -25.45 10.03 3.53
N PHE A 188 -26.17 8.90 3.69
CA PHE A 188 -27.60 8.80 3.42
C PHE A 188 -28.48 8.92 4.67
N LYS A 189 -27.89 8.97 5.88
CA LYS A 189 -28.56 9.04 7.19
C LYS A 189 -29.52 7.88 7.49
N GLN A 190 -29.40 6.79 6.75
CA GLN A 190 -30.17 5.56 6.91
C GLN A 190 -29.34 4.34 6.51
N PHE A 191 -29.77 3.15 6.93
CA PHE A 191 -29.19 1.91 6.43
C PHE A 191 -29.75 1.54 5.05
N PRO A 192 -29.00 0.79 4.22
CA PRO A 192 -29.55 0.27 2.98
C PRO A 192 -30.56 -0.85 3.25
N ASP A 193 -31.60 -0.94 2.40
CA ASP A 193 -32.58 -2.03 2.49
C ASP A 193 -31.98 -3.39 2.14
N SER A 194 -31.02 -3.40 1.23
CA SER A 194 -30.34 -4.62 0.78
C SER A 194 -28.83 -4.43 0.60
N VAL A 195 -28.08 -5.49 0.90
CA VAL A 195 -26.65 -5.57 0.69
C VAL A 195 -26.32 -6.85 -0.06
N ALA A 196 -25.54 -6.74 -1.14
CA ALA A 196 -24.99 -7.90 -1.84
C ALA A 196 -23.46 -7.84 -1.85
N GLY A 197 -22.82 -8.96 -1.58
CA GLY A 197 -21.37 -9.07 -1.48
C GLY A 197 -20.84 -10.37 -2.08
N ASP A 198 -19.52 -10.40 -2.31
CA ASP A 198 -18.81 -11.61 -2.72
C ASP A 198 -18.70 -12.59 -1.54
N GLN A 199 -18.39 -13.85 -1.83
CA GLN A 199 -18.18 -14.89 -0.83
C GLN A 199 -17.10 -14.52 0.22
N GLY A 200 -16.12 -13.70 -0.16
CA GLY A 200 -15.11 -13.15 0.74
C GLY A 200 -15.68 -12.37 1.93
N PHE A 201 -16.84 -11.73 1.73
CA PHE A 201 -17.54 -10.96 2.77
C PHE A 201 -18.34 -11.85 3.75
N TRP A 202 -18.47 -13.15 3.49
CA TRP A 202 -19.17 -14.05 4.41
C TRP A 202 -18.36 -14.26 5.68
N SER A 203 -18.78 -13.62 6.77
CA SER A 203 -18.19 -13.79 8.11
C SER A 203 -19.23 -13.50 9.20
N ARG A 204 -18.99 -14.01 10.42
CA ARG A 204 -19.82 -13.67 11.58
C ARG A 204 -19.77 -12.18 11.89
N HIS A 205 -18.62 -11.53 11.69
CA HIS A 205 -18.41 -10.10 11.92
C HIS A 205 -19.30 -9.30 10.97
N ASN A 206 -19.20 -9.52 9.66
CA ASN A 206 -19.98 -8.81 8.67
C ASN A 206 -21.48 -9.05 8.80
N LEU A 207 -21.90 -10.29 9.06
CA LEU A 207 -23.32 -10.58 9.30
C LEU A 207 -23.87 -9.88 10.54
N LYS A 208 -23.05 -9.70 11.59
CA LYS A 208 -23.42 -8.90 12.76
C LYS A 208 -23.56 -7.41 12.40
N ALA A 209 -22.67 -6.88 11.56
CA ALA A 209 -22.75 -5.51 11.07
C ALA A 209 -24.02 -5.26 10.23
N CYS A 210 -24.48 -6.27 9.49
CA CYS A 210 -25.72 -6.21 8.72
C CYS A 210 -27.00 -6.42 9.55
N LYS A 211 -26.91 -6.47 10.88
CA LYS A 211 -28.10 -6.63 11.74
C LYS A 211 -29.03 -5.42 11.54
N GLY A 212 -30.28 -5.69 11.12
CA GLY A 212 -31.27 -4.64 10.78
C GLY A 212 -31.43 -4.38 9.29
N ILE A 213 -30.61 -4.99 8.44
CA ILE A 213 -30.78 -4.97 6.98
C ILE A 213 -31.69 -6.14 6.58
N THR A 214 -32.72 -5.84 5.78
CA THR A 214 -33.76 -6.81 5.44
C THR A 214 -33.26 -7.88 4.49
N GLU A 215 -32.42 -7.52 3.52
CA GLU A 215 -31.96 -8.41 2.46
C GLU A 215 -30.42 -8.48 2.42
N ILE A 216 -29.89 -9.65 2.76
CA ILE A 216 -28.43 -9.88 2.77
C ILE A 216 -28.07 -10.95 1.74
N GLY A 217 -27.48 -10.52 0.63
CA GLY A 217 -27.05 -11.37 -0.49
C GLY A 217 -25.53 -11.63 -0.48
N ILE A 218 -25.03 -12.22 0.60
CA ILE A 218 -23.62 -12.64 0.70
C ILE A 218 -23.59 -14.17 0.69
N THR A 219 -22.95 -14.76 -0.33
CA THR A 219 -22.93 -16.24 -0.50
C THR A 219 -22.15 -16.90 0.63
N PRO A 220 -22.79 -17.83 1.39
CA PRO A 220 -22.08 -18.56 2.44
C PRO A 220 -21.00 -19.47 1.86
N ARG A 221 -19.92 -19.66 2.62
CA ARG A 221 -18.91 -20.67 2.30
C ARG A 221 -19.52 -22.05 2.58
N GLY A 222 -19.59 -22.92 1.56
CA GLY A 222 -19.98 -24.32 1.73
C GLY A 222 -21.49 -24.59 1.65
N HIS A 223 -22.22 -23.97 0.77
CA HIS A 223 -23.62 -24.30 0.40
C HIS A 223 -24.63 -24.39 1.56
N LYS A 224 -24.42 -23.72 2.68
CA LYS A 224 -25.36 -23.75 3.80
C LYS A 224 -26.37 -22.63 3.74
N ASN A 225 -27.62 -23.05 3.60
CA ASN A 225 -28.88 -22.37 3.86
C ASN A 225 -28.85 -20.83 3.84
N TRP A 226 -29.15 -20.27 2.69
CA TRP A 226 -29.61 -18.91 2.58
C TRP A 226 -30.92 -18.72 3.35
N LYS A 227 -31.06 -17.62 4.05
CA LYS A 227 -32.34 -17.20 4.63
C LYS A 227 -33.21 -16.42 3.61
N VAL A 228 -32.99 -16.61 2.33
CA VAL A 228 -33.63 -15.88 1.21
C VAL A 228 -34.06 -16.89 0.16
N SER A 229 -35.13 -16.64 -0.58
CA SER A 229 -35.59 -17.50 -1.66
C SER A 229 -34.53 -17.61 -2.78
N GLU A 230 -34.58 -18.70 -3.56
CA GLU A 230 -33.63 -18.92 -4.68
C GLU A 230 -33.69 -17.80 -5.71
N ASP A 231 -34.87 -17.31 -6.07
CA ASP A 231 -35.07 -16.18 -7.00
C ASP A 231 -34.35 -14.92 -6.50
N LYS A 232 -34.40 -14.69 -5.19
CA LYS A 232 -33.74 -13.54 -4.58
C LYS A 232 -32.22 -13.69 -4.58
N VAL A 233 -31.70 -14.91 -4.41
CA VAL A 233 -30.27 -15.19 -4.54
C VAL A 233 -29.76 -14.87 -5.93
N GLU A 234 -30.51 -15.25 -6.97
CA GLU A 234 -30.15 -14.96 -8.36
C GLU A 234 -30.14 -13.46 -8.63
N GLU A 235 -31.18 -12.73 -8.19
CA GLU A 235 -31.25 -11.27 -8.30
C GLU A 235 -30.03 -10.61 -7.64
N LEU A 236 -29.72 -10.97 -6.39
CA LEU A 236 -28.61 -10.38 -5.63
C LEU A 236 -27.26 -10.73 -6.25
N THR A 237 -27.10 -11.95 -6.79
CA THR A 237 -25.90 -12.37 -7.52
C THR A 237 -25.73 -11.55 -8.80
N THR A 238 -26.80 -11.33 -9.54
CA THR A 238 -26.80 -10.48 -10.74
C THR A 238 -26.48 -9.03 -10.40
N ARG A 239 -27.01 -8.48 -9.32
CA ARG A 239 -26.67 -7.13 -8.83
C ARG A 239 -25.19 -7.04 -8.46
N ARG A 240 -24.64 -8.06 -7.80
CA ARG A 240 -23.23 -8.14 -7.42
C ARG A 240 -22.31 -8.12 -8.64
N SER A 241 -22.58 -8.92 -9.67
CA SER A 241 -21.74 -9.01 -10.87
C SER A 241 -21.54 -7.65 -11.56
N LYS A 242 -22.49 -6.74 -11.44
CA LYS A 242 -22.41 -5.37 -11.99
C LYS A 242 -21.38 -4.48 -11.29
N VAL A 243 -20.75 -4.93 -10.20
CA VAL A 243 -19.65 -4.21 -9.54
C VAL A 243 -18.33 -4.43 -10.27
N GLU A 244 -18.10 -5.57 -10.92
CA GLU A 244 -16.82 -5.89 -11.58
C GLU A 244 -16.42 -4.86 -12.66
N PRO A 245 -17.30 -4.43 -13.57
CA PRO A 245 -16.97 -3.37 -14.54
C PRO A 245 -16.58 -2.06 -13.84
N ILE A 246 -17.24 -1.73 -12.72
CA ILE A 246 -16.97 -0.53 -11.93
C ILE A 246 -15.54 -0.58 -11.36
N ILE A 247 -15.13 -1.71 -10.80
CA ILE A 247 -13.76 -1.91 -10.32
C ILE A 247 -12.75 -1.68 -11.45
N GLY A 248 -13.04 -2.17 -12.67
CA GLY A 248 -12.24 -1.92 -13.85
C GLY A 248 -12.11 -0.42 -14.17
N HIS A 249 -13.21 0.32 -14.09
CA HIS A 249 -13.22 1.78 -14.29
C HIS A 249 -12.43 2.52 -13.21
N LEU A 250 -12.58 2.17 -11.93
CA LEU A 250 -11.83 2.76 -10.82
C LEU A 250 -10.34 2.53 -10.97
N LYS A 251 -9.93 1.31 -11.36
CA LYS A 251 -8.52 0.98 -11.61
C LYS A 251 -7.91 1.84 -12.71
N ARG A 252 -8.63 2.07 -13.81
CA ARG A 252 -8.19 2.96 -14.91
C ARG A 252 -8.11 4.43 -14.50
N ARG A 253 -8.93 4.88 -13.54
CA ARG A 253 -8.93 6.23 -13.00
C ARG A 253 -7.89 6.47 -11.89
N GLY A 254 -7.04 5.49 -11.63
CA GLY A 254 -5.90 5.66 -10.75
C GLY A 254 -5.91 4.84 -9.46
N MET A 255 -7.02 4.15 -9.13
CA MET A 255 -7.06 3.25 -7.96
C MET A 255 -6.17 2.01 -8.12
N GLY A 256 -5.93 1.55 -9.38
CA GLY A 256 -5.18 0.31 -9.64
C GLY A 256 -3.68 0.38 -9.41
N LYS A 257 -3.07 1.57 -9.53
CA LYS A 257 -1.63 1.80 -9.27
C LYS A 257 -1.43 3.16 -8.63
N SER A 258 -0.78 3.19 -7.48
CA SER A 258 -0.41 4.43 -6.81
C SER A 258 1.08 4.72 -6.98
N ARG A 259 1.40 5.95 -7.32
CA ARG A 259 2.75 6.51 -7.22
C ARG A 259 2.89 7.43 -6.00
N MET A 260 1.85 7.47 -5.16
CA MET A 260 1.84 8.28 -3.94
C MET A 260 2.84 7.70 -2.94
N LYS A 261 3.45 8.59 -2.16
CA LYS A 261 4.54 8.24 -1.23
C LYS A 261 4.09 8.17 0.23
N SER A 262 2.80 8.32 0.49
CA SER A 262 2.21 8.14 1.82
C SER A 262 0.89 7.41 1.72
N ASP A 263 0.49 6.77 2.81
CA ASP A 263 -0.79 6.09 2.93
C ASP A 263 -1.96 7.07 2.78
N GLN A 264 -1.87 8.22 3.47
CA GLN A 264 -2.91 9.25 3.41
C GLN A 264 -3.17 9.73 1.96
N THR A 265 -2.12 10.01 1.19
CA THR A 265 -2.27 10.41 -0.21
C THR A 265 -2.76 9.26 -1.10
N THR A 266 -2.47 8.01 -0.74
CA THR A 266 -3.00 6.83 -1.41
C THR A 266 -4.49 6.66 -1.12
N LYS A 267 -4.94 6.83 0.14
CA LYS A 267 -6.37 6.85 0.52
C LYS A 267 -7.12 7.92 -0.28
N LEU A 268 -6.63 9.16 -0.26
CA LEU A 268 -7.23 10.27 -1.00
C LEU A 268 -7.34 9.98 -2.50
N LYS A 269 -6.30 9.44 -3.11
CA LYS A 269 -6.32 9.08 -4.54
C LYS A 269 -7.40 8.04 -4.86
N GLY A 270 -7.60 7.06 -4.00
CA GLY A 270 -8.67 6.09 -4.15
C GLY A 270 -10.06 6.74 -4.14
N GLN A 271 -10.30 7.64 -3.19
CA GLN A 271 -11.54 8.40 -3.08
C GLN A 271 -11.78 9.32 -4.28
N LEU A 272 -10.75 10.02 -4.75
CA LEU A 272 -10.82 10.87 -5.95
C LEU A 272 -11.10 10.05 -7.22
N SER A 273 -10.67 8.79 -7.28
CA SER A 273 -11.00 7.89 -8.40
C SER A 273 -12.50 7.58 -8.45
N ALA A 274 -13.13 7.38 -7.29
CA ALA A 274 -14.58 7.17 -7.18
C ALA A 274 -15.35 8.46 -7.50
N LEU A 275 -14.93 9.59 -6.93
CA LEU A 275 -15.53 10.91 -7.23
C LEU A 275 -15.50 11.21 -8.74
N SER A 276 -14.35 11.00 -9.40
CA SER A 276 -14.21 11.18 -10.84
C SER A 276 -15.19 10.31 -11.65
N LEU A 277 -15.45 9.08 -11.21
CA LEU A 277 -16.43 8.22 -11.86
C LEU A 277 -17.85 8.74 -11.66
N ASN A 278 -18.18 9.18 -10.45
CA ASN A 278 -19.50 9.74 -10.11
C ASN A 278 -19.80 11.05 -10.86
N LEU A 279 -18.81 11.91 -11.02
CA LEU A 279 -18.98 13.16 -11.80
C LEU A 279 -19.28 12.88 -13.27
N VAL A 280 -18.66 11.87 -13.88
CA VAL A 280 -18.99 11.47 -15.26
C VAL A 280 -20.40 10.91 -15.35
N ARG A 281 -20.87 10.20 -14.33
CA ARG A 281 -22.24 9.72 -14.28
C ARG A 281 -23.24 10.87 -14.14
N LEU A 282 -23.03 11.72 -13.17
CA LEU A 282 -23.84 12.91 -12.95
C LEU A 282 -23.97 13.75 -14.23
N ALA A 283 -22.87 13.97 -14.95
CA ALA A 283 -22.90 14.70 -16.21
C ALA A 283 -23.72 14.01 -17.31
N ARG A 284 -23.82 12.68 -17.29
CA ARG A 284 -24.68 11.91 -18.22
C ARG A 284 -26.12 12.01 -17.82
N ASP A 285 -26.44 11.82 -16.54
CA ASP A 285 -27.80 11.88 -16.02
C ASP A 285 -28.42 13.29 -16.25
N LEU A 286 -27.60 14.35 -16.06
CA LEU A 286 -28.02 15.74 -16.38
C LEU A 286 -28.30 15.95 -17.87
N ARG A 287 -27.51 15.33 -18.77
CA ARG A 287 -27.72 15.43 -20.21
C ARG A 287 -28.91 14.59 -20.71
N GLY A 288 -29.13 13.42 -20.08
CA GLY A 288 -30.24 12.52 -20.41
C GLY A 288 -31.61 12.94 -19.87
N GLY A 289 -31.65 13.94 -19.00
CA GLY A 289 -32.87 14.37 -18.35
C GLY A 289 -33.40 13.43 -17.25
N ASP A 290 -32.56 12.49 -16.81
CA ASP A 290 -32.90 11.44 -15.84
C ASP A 290 -32.92 11.89 -14.37
N LEU A 291 -32.60 13.14 -14.08
CA LEU A 291 -32.79 13.75 -12.77
C LEU A 291 -34.16 14.46 -12.72
N LYS A 292 -35.19 13.70 -12.37
CA LYS A 292 -36.47 14.22 -11.88
C LYS A 292 -36.51 14.20 -10.37
#